data_e7876fa29fc07e97b01ae0a56fe75d5e
#
_entry.id   e7876fa29fc07e97b01ae0a56fe75d5e
#
_cell.length_a   1.000
_cell.length_b   1.000
_cell.length_c   1.000
_cell.angle_alpha   90.00
_cell.angle_beta   90.00
_cell.angle_gamma   90.00
#
_symmetry.space_group_name_H-M   'P 1'
#
loop_
_entity.id
_entity.type
_entity.pdbx_description
1 polymer ?
#
loop_
_entity_poly.entity_id
_entity_poly.type
_entity_poly.pdbx_seq_one_letter_code
_entity_poly.pdbx_strand_id
1 'polypeptide(L)'
;MLTELNIIEARVLGSLVEKSLTTREQYPLTFNSLLNACNQKTSREPVMELDTDAMGKAVQSLMEKGLIDRLQAPGDRVPKFRHNIDRLLNSADPKLIGAITVLLLRGPQTPGEIKGRTDRLCEFNGTAEVEGLLQELCARAEDPFVARLPRQSGQKEARYQHLFSGAVPAAQAGMPAAASAGVDRLAGLEKRLEALEVMVRAHEERLAVPGQDKPV
;
A
#
# COMPACT_ATOMS: atom_id res chain seq x y z
N MET A 1 13.13 -1.54 -16.14
CA MET A 1 13.09 -1.93 -14.71
C MET A 1 12.03 -1.09 -14.02
N LEU A 2 11.02 -1.73 -13.40
CA LEU A 2 9.94 -1.04 -12.70
C LEU A 2 10.48 -0.20 -11.54
N THR A 3 9.97 1.01 -11.39
CA THR A 3 10.25 1.82 -10.19
C THR A 3 9.55 1.18 -8.99
N GLU A 4 10.31 0.75 -7.99
CA GLU A 4 9.76 0.15 -6.79
C GLU A 4 9.17 1.20 -5.85
N LEU A 5 7.99 0.89 -5.31
CA LEU A 5 7.26 1.68 -4.33
C LEU A 5 7.05 0.86 -3.06
N ASN A 6 7.36 1.41 -1.91
CA ASN A 6 6.89 0.79 -0.67
C ASN A 6 5.38 1.06 -0.48
N ILE A 7 4.78 0.40 0.52
CA ILE A 7 3.33 0.46 0.76
C ILE A 7 2.83 1.88 1.08
N ILE A 8 3.65 2.71 1.72
CA ILE A 8 3.30 4.10 2.03
C ILE A 8 3.40 4.96 0.78
N GLU A 9 4.45 4.78 -0.02
CA GLU A 9 4.63 5.48 -1.31
C GLU A 9 3.48 5.17 -2.28
N ALA A 10 3.08 3.89 -2.38
CA ALA A 10 1.93 3.49 -3.19
C ALA A 10 0.64 4.19 -2.73
N ARG A 11 0.42 4.27 -1.40
CA ARG A 11 -0.70 4.99 -0.80
C ARG A 11 -0.67 6.48 -1.12
N VAL A 12 0.48 7.13 -0.97
CA VAL A 12 0.65 8.57 -1.22
C VAL A 12 0.41 8.89 -2.69
N LEU A 13 1.06 8.17 -3.59
CA LEU A 13 0.91 8.36 -5.03
C LEU A 13 -0.54 8.09 -5.47
N GLY A 14 -1.13 6.96 -5.08
CA GLY A 14 -2.51 6.63 -5.40
C GLY A 14 -3.51 7.67 -4.87
N SER A 15 -3.28 8.22 -3.67
CA SER A 15 -4.12 9.28 -3.10
C SER A 15 -4.03 10.58 -3.90
N LEU A 16 -2.84 10.99 -4.34
CA LEU A 16 -2.66 12.16 -5.21
C LEU A 16 -3.39 11.98 -6.55
N VAL A 17 -3.25 10.81 -7.18
CA VAL A 17 -3.92 10.52 -8.46
C VAL A 17 -5.44 10.51 -8.28
N GLU A 18 -5.97 9.82 -7.26
CA GLU A 18 -7.41 9.84 -6.98
C GLU A 18 -7.94 11.26 -6.83
N LYS A 19 -7.27 12.13 -6.03
CA LYS A 19 -7.72 13.49 -5.78
C LYS A 19 -7.60 14.40 -7.01
N SER A 20 -6.64 14.19 -7.87
CA SER A 20 -6.53 14.92 -9.13
C SER A 20 -7.71 14.65 -10.08
N LEU A 21 -8.32 13.48 -9.98
CA LEU A 21 -9.45 13.08 -10.80
C LEU A 21 -10.81 13.42 -10.15
N THR A 22 -10.92 13.30 -8.81
CA THR A 22 -12.21 13.39 -8.09
C THR A 22 -12.48 14.74 -7.44
N THR A 23 -11.45 15.53 -7.11
CA THR A 23 -11.55 16.83 -6.43
C THR A 23 -10.60 17.86 -7.07
N ARG A 24 -10.78 18.09 -8.36
CA ARG A 24 -9.89 18.91 -9.21
C ARG A 24 -9.70 20.33 -8.69
N GLU A 25 -10.73 20.92 -8.08
CA GLU A 25 -10.70 22.27 -7.52
C GLU A 25 -9.78 22.39 -6.30
N GLN A 26 -9.49 21.29 -5.61
CA GLN A 26 -8.59 21.25 -4.45
C GLN A 26 -7.18 20.78 -4.81
N TYR A 27 -6.96 20.40 -6.05
CA TYR A 27 -5.69 19.87 -6.54
C TYR A 27 -4.86 20.98 -7.20
N PRO A 28 -3.53 21.03 -6.99
CA PRO A 28 -2.66 20.16 -6.22
C PRO A 28 -2.83 20.29 -4.71
N LEU A 29 -2.50 19.21 -3.94
CA LEU A 29 -2.79 19.10 -2.51
C LEU A 29 -1.69 19.70 -1.64
N THR A 30 -2.08 20.35 -0.53
CA THR A 30 -1.15 20.65 0.56
C THR A 30 -0.72 19.36 1.27
N PHE A 31 0.36 19.42 2.06
CA PHE A 31 0.83 18.26 2.83
C PHE A 31 -0.26 17.69 3.76
N ASN A 32 -0.95 18.56 4.51
CA ASN A 32 -2.02 18.14 5.42
C ASN A 32 -3.22 17.54 4.68
N SER A 33 -3.61 18.12 3.53
CA SER A 33 -4.69 17.58 2.70
C SER A 33 -4.34 16.20 2.16
N LEU A 34 -3.08 16.00 1.77
CA LEU A 34 -2.58 14.72 1.28
C LEU A 34 -2.49 13.68 2.41
N LEU A 35 -2.01 14.05 3.60
CA LEU A 35 -1.99 13.17 4.78
C LEU A 35 -3.41 12.70 5.13
N ASN A 36 -4.38 13.62 5.15
CA ASN A 36 -5.79 13.27 5.36
C ASN A 36 -6.33 12.35 4.26
N ALA A 37 -5.96 12.56 2.99
CA ALA A 37 -6.36 11.70 1.89
C ALA A 37 -5.76 10.28 2.01
N CYS A 38 -4.54 10.13 2.52
CA CYS A 38 -3.90 8.83 2.78
C CYS A 38 -4.60 8.07 3.93
N ASN A 39 -5.00 8.78 4.98
CA ASN A 39 -5.60 8.23 6.21
C ASN A 39 -7.12 8.08 6.14
N GLN A 40 -7.75 8.27 4.97
CA GLN A 40 -9.18 8.04 4.80
C GLN A 40 -9.56 6.61 5.21
N LYS A 41 -10.70 6.46 5.91
CA LYS A 41 -11.23 5.14 6.32
C LYS A 41 -11.96 4.42 5.19
N THR A 42 -12.35 5.14 4.15
CA THR A 42 -13.05 4.61 2.98
C THR A 42 -12.14 4.63 1.75
N SER A 43 -12.35 3.69 0.82
CA SER A 43 -11.60 3.59 -0.43
C SER A 43 -10.09 3.35 -0.23
N ARG A 44 -9.71 2.78 0.90
CA ARG A 44 -8.34 2.42 1.27
C ARG A 44 -8.31 1.02 1.85
N GLU A 45 -7.33 0.21 1.42
CA GLU A 45 -7.11 -1.14 1.94
C GLU A 45 -5.61 -1.45 1.89
N PRO A 46 -5.00 -1.71 3.06
CA PRO A 46 -5.55 -1.56 4.41
C PRO A 46 -5.81 -0.09 4.76
N VAL A 47 -6.66 0.17 5.76
CA VAL A 47 -6.75 1.50 6.36
C VAL A 47 -5.42 1.76 7.10
N MET A 48 -4.86 2.95 6.91
CA MET A 48 -3.60 3.37 7.53
C MET A 48 -3.82 4.60 8.42
N GLU A 49 -2.97 4.75 9.43
CA GLU A 49 -2.86 5.94 10.27
C GLU A 49 -1.42 6.43 10.20
N LEU A 50 -1.09 7.09 9.07
CA LEU A 50 0.24 7.64 8.83
C LEU A 50 0.42 8.89 9.66
N ASP A 51 1.56 9.01 10.31
CA ASP A 51 2.02 10.26 10.94
C ASP A 51 2.75 11.17 9.93
N THR A 52 3.10 12.36 10.38
CA THR A 52 3.78 13.37 9.57
C THR A 52 5.17 12.92 9.12
N ASP A 53 5.89 12.13 9.94
CA ASP A 53 7.26 11.70 9.65
C ASP A 53 7.27 10.60 8.57
N ALA A 54 6.42 9.57 8.72
CA ALA A 54 6.28 8.51 7.72
C ALA A 54 5.83 9.08 6.38
N MET A 55 4.86 10.00 6.42
CA MET A 55 4.37 10.71 5.24
C MET A 55 5.46 11.57 4.60
N GLY A 56 6.23 12.32 5.39
CA GLY A 56 7.31 13.18 4.92
C GLY A 56 8.39 12.39 4.19
N LYS A 57 8.81 11.25 4.74
CA LYS A 57 9.78 10.34 4.12
C LYS A 57 9.27 9.78 2.79
N ALA A 58 8.00 9.38 2.73
CA ALA A 58 7.41 8.86 1.50
C ALA A 58 7.30 9.93 0.40
N VAL A 59 6.88 11.16 0.75
CA VAL A 59 6.83 12.29 -0.18
C VAL A 59 8.22 12.62 -0.70
N GLN A 60 9.24 12.68 0.17
CA GLN A 60 10.62 12.96 -0.23
C GLN A 60 11.13 11.89 -1.20
N SER A 61 10.95 10.62 -0.88
CA SER A 61 11.38 9.53 -1.75
C SER A 61 10.66 9.54 -3.11
N LEU A 62 9.35 9.83 -3.14
CA LEU A 62 8.61 9.96 -4.40
C LEU A 62 9.06 11.17 -5.23
N MET A 63 9.49 12.26 -4.60
CA MET A 63 10.10 13.40 -5.29
C MET A 63 11.44 13.02 -5.91
N GLU A 64 12.29 12.29 -5.19
CA GLU A 64 13.58 11.77 -5.67
C GLU A 64 13.39 10.80 -6.85
N LYS A 65 12.32 9.99 -6.83
CA LYS A 65 11.90 9.13 -7.95
C LYS A 65 11.26 9.91 -9.12
N GLY A 66 11.02 11.22 -8.98
CA GLY A 66 10.38 12.07 -9.97
C GLY A 66 8.89 11.81 -10.16
N LEU A 67 8.25 11.09 -9.22
CA LEU A 67 6.83 10.73 -9.26
C LEU A 67 5.91 11.77 -8.61
N ILE A 68 6.48 12.71 -7.86
CA ILE A 68 5.77 13.85 -7.26
C ILE A 68 6.59 15.12 -7.49
N ASP A 69 5.90 16.21 -7.86
CA ASP A 69 6.44 17.56 -7.88
C ASP A 69 5.94 18.35 -6.67
N ARG A 70 6.86 19.10 -6.05
CA ARG A 70 6.54 20.14 -5.09
C ARG A 70 6.38 21.48 -5.82
N LEU A 71 5.21 22.07 -5.67
CA LEU A 71 4.85 23.36 -6.29
C LEU A 71 4.67 24.41 -5.21
N GLN A 72 5.23 25.59 -5.43
CA GLN A 72 5.01 26.76 -4.58
C GLN A 72 5.03 28.00 -5.47
N ALA A 73 3.87 28.58 -5.69
CA ALA A 73 3.74 29.82 -6.45
C ALA A 73 4.09 31.04 -5.54
N PRO A 74 4.49 32.17 -6.13
CA PRO A 74 4.62 33.43 -5.40
C PRO A 74 3.31 33.78 -4.70
N GLY A 75 3.35 33.93 -3.37
CA GLY A 75 2.16 34.19 -2.52
C GLY A 75 1.54 32.94 -1.88
N ASP A 76 1.91 31.73 -2.27
CA ASP A 76 1.48 30.52 -1.58
C ASP A 76 2.14 30.43 -0.19
N ARG A 77 1.32 30.29 0.86
CA ARG A 77 1.78 30.16 2.25
C ARG A 77 2.41 28.81 2.53
N VAL A 78 1.98 27.76 1.79
CA VAL A 78 2.42 26.37 1.98
C VAL A 78 2.62 25.71 0.62
N PRO A 79 3.61 24.82 0.47
CA PRO A 79 3.81 24.07 -0.75
C PRO A 79 2.65 23.11 -1.01
N LYS A 80 2.41 22.84 -2.28
CA LYS A 80 1.45 21.86 -2.77
C LYS A 80 2.17 20.77 -3.55
N PHE A 81 1.55 19.60 -3.64
CA PHE A 81 2.11 18.41 -4.26
C PHE A 81 1.24 17.94 -5.41
N ARG A 82 1.91 17.57 -6.51
CA ARG A 82 1.30 17.05 -7.73
C ARG A 82 1.96 15.72 -8.10
N HIS A 83 1.16 14.74 -8.57
CA HIS A 83 1.69 13.48 -9.08
C HIS A 83 2.22 13.61 -10.52
N ASN A 84 3.09 12.68 -10.88
CA ASN A 84 3.58 12.42 -12.23
C ASN A 84 3.40 10.93 -12.55
N ILE A 85 2.18 10.42 -12.39
CA ILE A 85 1.87 8.98 -12.57
C ILE A 85 2.14 8.50 -14.00
N ASP A 86 1.99 9.41 -14.97
CA ASP A 86 2.32 9.20 -16.38
C ASP A 86 3.77 8.76 -16.59
N ARG A 87 4.70 9.24 -15.77
CA ARG A 87 6.11 8.78 -15.80
C ARG A 87 6.25 7.34 -15.30
N LEU A 88 5.53 6.96 -14.24
CA LEU A 88 5.55 5.59 -13.73
C LEU A 88 5.00 4.60 -14.74
N LEU A 89 3.90 4.98 -15.42
CA LEU A 89 3.18 4.11 -16.34
C LEU A 89 3.66 4.24 -17.80
N ASN A 90 4.51 5.24 -18.08
CA ASN A 90 4.86 5.64 -19.44
C ASN A 90 3.61 5.78 -20.33
N SER A 91 2.52 6.31 -19.77
CA SER A 91 1.23 6.45 -20.43
C SER A 91 0.35 7.48 -19.72
N ALA A 92 -0.44 8.20 -20.48
CA ALA A 92 -1.48 9.12 -20.00
C ALA A 92 -2.91 8.56 -20.20
N ASP A 93 -3.05 7.26 -20.50
CA ASP A 93 -4.35 6.62 -20.69
C ASP A 93 -5.17 6.66 -19.37
N PRO A 94 -6.35 7.31 -19.37
CA PRO A 94 -7.18 7.42 -18.17
C PRO A 94 -7.64 6.08 -17.60
N LYS A 95 -7.87 5.07 -18.44
CA LYS A 95 -8.32 3.75 -18.02
C LYS A 95 -7.20 2.99 -17.29
N LEU A 96 -5.99 3.06 -17.86
CA LEU A 96 -4.79 2.52 -17.22
C LEU A 96 -4.53 3.20 -15.86
N ILE A 97 -4.53 4.53 -15.84
CA ILE A 97 -4.32 5.32 -14.61
C ILE A 97 -5.38 4.98 -13.57
N GLY A 98 -6.66 4.93 -13.97
CA GLY A 98 -7.77 4.59 -13.05
C GLY A 98 -7.63 3.20 -12.45
N ALA A 99 -7.37 2.17 -13.26
CA ALA A 99 -7.21 0.79 -12.81
C ALA A 99 -6.01 0.64 -11.84
N ILE A 100 -4.85 1.20 -12.20
CA ILE A 100 -3.66 1.18 -11.34
C ILE A 100 -3.90 1.96 -10.03
N THR A 101 -4.60 3.10 -10.08
CA THR A 101 -4.94 3.86 -8.87
C THR A 101 -5.76 3.05 -7.88
N VAL A 102 -6.74 2.27 -8.35
CA VAL A 102 -7.52 1.37 -7.49
C VAL A 102 -6.61 0.31 -6.86
N LEU A 103 -5.71 -0.30 -7.63
CA LEU A 103 -4.76 -1.30 -7.13
C LEU A 103 -3.76 -0.72 -6.12
N LEU A 104 -3.24 0.49 -6.33
CA LEU A 104 -2.35 1.18 -5.39
C LEU A 104 -3.03 1.50 -4.05
N LEU A 105 -4.34 1.82 -4.09
CA LEU A 105 -5.09 2.22 -2.90
C LEU A 105 -5.70 1.05 -2.14
N ARG A 106 -6.01 -0.07 -2.83
CA ARG A 106 -6.81 -1.16 -2.27
C ARG A 106 -6.17 -2.55 -2.38
N GLY A 107 -4.95 -2.62 -2.95
CA GLY A 107 -4.29 -3.92 -3.14
C GLY A 107 -4.99 -4.80 -4.18
N PRO A 108 -4.97 -6.13 -4.02
CA PRO A 108 -5.49 -7.07 -5.01
C PRO A 108 -6.99 -6.97 -5.24
N GLN A 109 -7.43 -6.83 -6.51
CA GLN A 109 -8.82 -6.66 -6.90
C GLN A 109 -9.22 -7.59 -8.05
N THR A 110 -10.50 -7.99 -8.09
CA THR A 110 -11.10 -8.63 -9.27
C THR A 110 -11.43 -7.59 -10.36
N PRO A 111 -11.59 -7.99 -11.64
CA PRO A 111 -12.01 -7.06 -12.70
C PRO A 111 -13.34 -6.36 -12.39
N GLY A 112 -14.30 -7.07 -11.78
CA GLY A 112 -15.58 -6.52 -11.36
C GLY A 112 -15.44 -5.46 -10.26
N GLU A 113 -14.56 -5.70 -9.27
CA GLU A 113 -14.25 -4.72 -8.22
C GLU A 113 -13.57 -3.47 -8.78
N ILE A 114 -12.64 -3.63 -9.72
CA ILE A 114 -11.99 -2.48 -10.38
C ILE A 114 -13.03 -1.66 -11.15
N LYS A 115 -13.90 -2.31 -11.96
CA LYS A 115 -14.96 -1.60 -12.69
C LYS A 115 -15.82 -0.74 -11.77
N GLY A 116 -16.34 -1.32 -10.68
CA GLY A 116 -17.21 -0.58 -9.74
C GLY A 116 -16.49 0.51 -8.94
N ARG A 117 -15.15 0.44 -8.82
CA ARG A 117 -14.35 1.39 -8.04
C ARG A 117 -13.71 2.48 -8.88
N THR A 118 -13.73 2.34 -10.20
CA THR A 118 -13.19 3.32 -11.15
C THR A 118 -14.23 4.30 -11.67
N ASP A 119 -15.52 4.15 -11.38
CA ASP A 119 -16.61 4.97 -11.93
C ASP A 119 -16.42 6.49 -11.74
N ARG A 120 -15.67 6.91 -10.71
CA ARG A 120 -15.32 8.32 -10.48
C ARG A 120 -13.94 8.72 -11.04
N LEU A 121 -13.16 7.76 -11.52
CA LEU A 121 -11.78 7.97 -12.00
C LEU A 121 -11.73 7.95 -13.53
N CYS A 122 -12.42 6.98 -14.15
CA CYS A 122 -12.49 6.80 -15.60
C CYS A 122 -13.72 5.95 -15.95
N GLU A 123 -14.12 5.98 -17.23
CA GLU A 123 -15.22 5.17 -17.74
C GLU A 123 -14.72 3.89 -18.40
N PHE A 124 -15.26 2.74 -17.94
CA PHE A 124 -15.17 1.43 -18.60
C PHE A 124 -16.55 1.01 -19.11
N ASN A 125 -16.64 0.48 -20.32
CA ASN A 125 -17.90 -0.02 -20.89
C ASN A 125 -18.42 -1.29 -20.18
N GLY A 126 -17.52 -2.02 -19.51
CA GLY A 126 -17.88 -3.25 -18.79
C GLY A 126 -16.67 -3.94 -18.17
N THR A 127 -16.94 -5.02 -17.41
CA THR A 127 -15.90 -5.81 -16.75
C THR A 127 -14.95 -6.49 -17.75
N ALA A 128 -15.45 -6.88 -18.94
CA ALA A 128 -14.63 -7.48 -19.99
C ALA A 128 -13.53 -6.53 -20.50
N GLU A 129 -13.81 -5.23 -20.59
CA GLU A 129 -12.80 -4.23 -20.97
C GLU A 129 -11.71 -4.10 -19.90
N VAL A 130 -12.10 -4.10 -18.61
CA VAL A 130 -11.13 -4.10 -17.50
C VAL A 130 -10.27 -5.36 -17.54
N GLU A 131 -10.88 -6.53 -17.78
CA GLU A 131 -10.15 -7.79 -17.86
C GLU A 131 -9.14 -7.78 -19.02
N GLY A 132 -9.54 -7.29 -20.20
CA GLY A 132 -8.66 -7.12 -21.36
C GLY A 132 -7.46 -6.24 -21.02
N LEU A 133 -7.68 -5.06 -20.43
CA LEU A 133 -6.62 -4.16 -19.97
C LEU A 133 -5.67 -4.85 -18.99
N LEU A 134 -6.19 -5.55 -17.99
CA LEU A 134 -5.37 -6.25 -17.00
C LEU A 134 -4.54 -7.38 -17.62
N GLN A 135 -5.09 -8.10 -18.60
CA GLN A 135 -4.35 -9.12 -19.34
C GLN A 135 -3.21 -8.51 -20.15
N GLU A 136 -3.43 -7.38 -20.84
CA GLU A 136 -2.38 -6.64 -21.54
C GLU A 136 -1.26 -6.21 -20.59
N LEU A 137 -1.62 -5.69 -19.41
CA LEU A 137 -0.66 -5.25 -18.39
C LEU A 137 0.14 -6.41 -17.77
N CYS A 138 -0.45 -7.61 -17.69
CA CYS A 138 0.24 -8.84 -17.30
C CYS A 138 1.18 -9.37 -18.39
N ALA A 139 0.79 -9.23 -19.66
CA ALA A 139 1.50 -9.79 -20.81
C ALA A 139 2.65 -8.91 -21.34
N ARG A 140 2.90 -7.74 -20.74
CA ARG A 140 4.02 -6.87 -21.12
C ARG A 140 5.33 -7.64 -21.01
N ALA A 141 6.10 -7.69 -22.11
CA ALA A 141 7.36 -8.43 -22.19
C ALA A 141 8.44 -7.81 -21.28
N GLU A 142 8.44 -6.48 -21.17
CA GLU A 142 9.32 -5.75 -20.28
C GLU A 142 8.48 -5.09 -19.18
N ASP A 143 8.82 -5.37 -17.93
CA ASP A 143 8.23 -4.73 -16.75
C ASP A 143 6.67 -4.82 -16.72
N PRO A 144 6.08 -6.00 -16.48
CA PRO A 144 4.64 -6.13 -16.30
C PRO A 144 4.17 -5.30 -15.10
N PHE A 145 3.09 -4.54 -15.27
CA PHE A 145 2.57 -3.66 -14.20
C PHE A 145 1.70 -4.39 -13.19
N VAL A 146 1.14 -5.52 -13.59
CA VAL A 146 0.17 -6.28 -12.81
C VAL A 146 0.49 -7.76 -12.90
N ALA A 147 0.18 -8.49 -11.82
CA ALA A 147 0.16 -9.94 -11.81
C ALA A 147 -1.24 -10.47 -11.51
N ARG A 148 -1.61 -11.53 -12.20
CA ARG A 148 -2.81 -12.30 -11.89
C ARG A 148 -2.50 -13.29 -10.77
N LEU A 149 -3.23 -13.18 -9.66
CA LEU A 149 -3.06 -14.07 -8.52
C LEU A 149 -3.80 -15.40 -8.75
N PRO A 150 -3.29 -16.51 -8.21
CA PRO A 150 -4.01 -17.78 -8.19
C PRO A 150 -5.35 -17.60 -7.46
N ARG A 151 -6.39 -18.30 -7.95
CA ARG A 151 -7.68 -18.32 -7.25
C ARG A 151 -7.53 -19.07 -5.93
N GLN A 152 -8.04 -18.48 -4.88
CA GLN A 152 -8.14 -19.17 -3.59
C GLN A 152 -9.39 -20.04 -3.53
N SER A 153 -9.38 -21.05 -2.67
CA SER A 153 -10.56 -21.89 -2.43
C SER A 153 -11.77 -21.01 -2.04
N GLY A 154 -12.89 -21.21 -2.74
CA GLY A 154 -14.11 -20.39 -2.57
C GLY A 154 -14.19 -19.11 -3.38
N GLN A 155 -13.14 -18.71 -4.11
CA GLN A 155 -13.16 -17.54 -4.98
C GLN A 155 -13.60 -17.90 -6.41
N LYS A 156 -14.62 -17.19 -6.92
CA LYS A 156 -15.11 -17.38 -8.30
C LYS A 156 -14.18 -16.76 -9.34
N GLU A 157 -13.53 -15.65 -9.03
CA GLU A 157 -12.70 -14.86 -9.94
C GLU A 157 -11.27 -14.72 -9.43
N ALA A 158 -10.31 -14.60 -10.35
CA ALA A 158 -8.93 -14.26 -10.03
C ALA A 158 -8.81 -12.78 -9.65
N ARG A 159 -7.90 -12.47 -8.74
CA ARG A 159 -7.53 -11.11 -8.39
C ARG A 159 -6.27 -10.68 -9.11
N TYR A 160 -6.13 -9.40 -9.32
CA TYR A 160 -4.96 -8.78 -9.94
C TYR A 160 -4.30 -7.84 -8.93
N GLN A 161 -2.98 -7.85 -8.89
CA GLN A 161 -2.17 -7.00 -8.01
C GLN A 161 -1.16 -6.21 -8.83
N HIS A 162 -0.90 -4.95 -8.49
CA HIS A 162 0.21 -4.20 -9.08
C HIS A 162 1.57 -4.75 -8.63
N LEU A 163 2.58 -4.62 -9.48
CA LEU A 163 3.94 -5.12 -9.22
C LEU A 163 4.94 -4.04 -8.81
N PHE A 164 4.48 -2.80 -8.63
CA PHE A 164 5.35 -1.70 -8.20
C PHE A 164 5.89 -1.85 -6.77
N SER A 165 5.32 -2.72 -5.95
CA SER A 165 5.84 -3.03 -4.60
C SER A 165 6.63 -4.35 -4.54
N GLY A 166 7.25 -4.72 -5.65
CA GLY A 166 7.99 -5.97 -5.81
C GLY A 166 7.11 -7.16 -6.21
N ALA A 167 7.75 -8.29 -6.49
CA ALA A 167 7.05 -9.52 -6.84
C ALA A 167 6.19 -10.00 -5.68
N VAL A 168 5.00 -10.51 -6.00
CA VAL A 168 4.10 -11.14 -5.02
C VAL A 168 4.84 -12.31 -4.36
N PRO A 169 5.09 -12.32 -3.04
CA PRO A 169 5.64 -13.49 -2.38
C PRO A 169 4.73 -14.69 -2.63
N ALA A 170 5.28 -15.81 -3.06
CA ALA A 170 4.52 -17.03 -3.36
C ALA A 170 3.64 -17.52 -2.17
N ALA A 171 3.99 -17.14 -0.94
CA ALA A 171 3.22 -17.41 0.28
C ALA A 171 1.92 -16.58 0.40
N GLN A 172 1.81 -15.42 -0.26
CA GLN A 172 0.59 -14.59 -0.24
C GLN A 172 -0.44 -14.99 -1.30
N ALA A 173 -0.08 -15.88 -2.21
CA ALA A 173 -1.00 -16.42 -3.22
C ALA A 173 -2.18 -17.23 -2.63
N GLY A 174 -2.24 -17.44 -1.32
CA GLY A 174 -3.23 -18.29 -0.65
C GLY A 174 -3.97 -17.70 0.56
N MET A 175 -3.68 -16.48 1.03
CA MET A 175 -4.35 -15.94 2.23
C MET A 175 -5.04 -14.60 1.97
N PRO A 176 -6.24 -14.33 2.53
CA PRO A 176 -6.86 -13.00 2.50
C PRO A 176 -5.95 -12.02 3.24
N ALA A 177 -5.71 -10.84 2.65
CA ALA A 177 -4.74 -9.82 3.10
C ALA A 177 -4.94 -9.33 4.55
N ALA A 178 -6.10 -9.58 5.17
CA ALA A 178 -6.39 -9.23 6.57
C ALA A 178 -5.99 -10.31 7.59
N ALA A 179 -5.75 -11.56 7.16
CA ALA A 179 -5.49 -12.67 8.08
C ALA A 179 -3.99 -12.92 8.31
N SER A 180 -3.12 -12.64 7.32
CA SER A 180 -1.69 -12.97 7.42
C SER A 180 -0.92 -12.06 8.40
N ALA A 181 -1.22 -10.78 8.43
CA ALA A 181 -0.57 -9.84 9.34
C ALA A 181 -0.95 -10.08 10.82
N GLY A 182 -2.13 -10.68 11.07
CA GLY A 182 -2.60 -11.03 12.41
C GLY A 182 -1.96 -12.31 12.95
N VAL A 183 -1.82 -13.32 12.11
CA VAL A 183 -1.29 -14.65 12.53
C VAL A 183 0.21 -14.59 12.78
N ASP A 184 0.99 -13.94 11.90
CA ASP A 184 2.43 -13.75 12.11
C ASP A 184 2.74 -12.89 13.33
N ARG A 185 1.89 -11.90 13.61
CA ARG A 185 2.02 -11.02 14.77
C ARG A 185 1.64 -11.76 16.06
N LEU A 186 0.60 -12.60 16.04
CA LEU A 186 0.23 -13.46 17.17
C LEU A 186 1.32 -14.48 17.48
N ALA A 187 1.79 -15.23 16.48
CA ALA A 187 2.88 -16.20 16.68
C ALA A 187 4.19 -15.53 17.16
N GLY A 188 4.49 -14.33 16.66
CA GLY A 188 5.61 -13.51 17.14
C GLY A 188 5.44 -13.02 18.57
N LEU A 189 4.23 -12.68 19.00
CA LEU A 189 3.90 -12.26 20.35
C LEU A 189 3.93 -13.46 21.32
N GLU A 190 3.40 -14.60 20.93
CA GLU A 190 3.45 -15.85 21.71
C GLU A 190 4.89 -16.27 22.00
N LYS A 191 5.75 -16.25 20.98
CA LYS A 191 7.17 -16.58 21.13
C LYS A 191 7.93 -15.60 22.05
N ARG A 192 7.54 -14.32 22.03
CA ARG A 192 8.11 -13.32 22.94
C ARG A 192 7.59 -13.49 24.37
N LEU A 193 6.33 -13.89 24.52
CA LEU A 193 5.71 -14.17 25.81
C LEU A 193 6.38 -15.38 26.48
N GLU A 194 6.56 -16.49 25.75
CA GLU A 194 7.31 -17.67 26.25
C GLU A 194 8.74 -17.31 26.66
N ALA A 195 9.45 -16.50 25.86
CA ALA A 195 10.80 -16.07 26.20
C ALA A 195 10.85 -15.21 27.47
N LEU A 196 9.84 -14.34 27.68
CA LEU A 196 9.72 -13.54 28.90
C LEU A 196 9.36 -14.38 30.11
N GLU A 197 8.48 -15.37 29.99
CA GLU A 197 8.12 -16.29 31.05
C GLU A 197 9.33 -17.12 31.53
N VAL A 198 10.16 -17.59 30.58
CA VAL A 198 11.42 -18.30 30.92
C VAL A 198 12.38 -17.38 31.66
N MET A 199 12.52 -16.11 31.24
CA MET A 199 13.39 -15.16 31.95
C MET A 199 12.88 -14.80 33.34
N VAL A 200 11.56 -14.63 33.49
CA VAL A 200 10.96 -14.37 34.84
C VAL A 200 11.19 -15.54 35.77
N ARG A 201 10.94 -16.79 35.35
CA ARG A 201 11.21 -17.98 36.13
C ARG A 201 12.67 -18.09 36.58
N ALA A 202 13.59 -17.87 35.64
CA ALA A 202 15.02 -17.88 35.96
C ALA A 202 15.42 -16.77 36.96
N HIS A 203 14.74 -15.62 36.94
CA HIS A 203 14.95 -14.55 37.93
C HIS A 203 14.36 -14.90 39.28
N GLU A 204 13.17 -15.48 39.33
CA GLU A 204 12.53 -15.95 40.58
C GLU A 204 13.36 -17.03 41.24
N GLU A 205 13.90 -18.01 40.50
CA GLU A 205 14.81 -19.03 41.03
C GLU A 205 16.10 -18.43 41.61
N ARG A 206 16.65 -17.39 40.97
CA ARG A 206 17.84 -16.68 41.45
C ARG A 206 17.58 -15.89 42.75
N LEU A 207 16.38 -15.37 42.93
CA LEU A 207 15.96 -14.63 44.13
C LEU A 207 15.53 -15.56 45.25
N ALA A 208 15.13 -16.80 44.96
CA ALA A 208 14.71 -17.81 45.93
C ALA A 208 15.87 -18.58 46.60
N VAL A 209 17.14 -18.36 46.14
CA VAL A 209 18.31 -18.96 46.81
C VAL A 209 18.65 -18.14 48.07
N PRO A 210 18.40 -18.65 49.27
CA PRO A 210 18.77 -17.96 50.55
C PRO A 210 20.29 -17.86 50.61
N GLY A 211 20.78 -16.66 50.96
CA GLY A 211 22.20 -16.43 51.19
C GLY A 211 22.77 -17.40 52.18
N GLN A 212 23.81 -18.14 51.82
CA GLN A 212 24.61 -18.89 52.75
C GLN A 212 25.37 -17.88 53.62
N ASP A 213 24.90 -17.71 54.85
CA ASP A 213 25.66 -17.07 55.92
C ASP A 213 26.99 -17.80 56.07
N LYS A 214 28.08 -17.09 55.93
CA LYS A 214 29.40 -17.57 56.34
C LYS A 214 29.48 -17.43 57.84
N PRO A 215 29.79 -18.53 58.59
CA PRO A 215 30.18 -18.38 59.99
C PRO A 215 31.61 -17.83 60.12
N VAL A 216 31.81 -17.02 61.16
CA VAL A 216 33.05 -16.40 61.65
C VAL A 216 34.10 -17.46 62.03
#